data_ffd2edd735bbb9f0d62888acdad7b6c9
#
_entry.id   ffd2edd735bbb9f0d62888acdad7b6c9
#
_cell.length_a   1.000
_cell.length_b   1.000
_cell.length_c   1.000
_cell.angle_alpha   90.00
_cell.angle_beta   90.00
_cell.angle_gamma   90.00
#
_symmetry.space_group_name_H-M   'P 1'
#
loop_
_entity.id
_entity.type
_entity.pdbx_description
1 polymer ?
#
loop_
_entity_poly.entity_id
_entity_poly.type
_entity_poly.pdbx_seq_one_letter_code
_entity_poly.pdbx_strand_id
1 'polypeptide(L)'
;MKTYEIGLVFFVESENVDKKDSLLDELDLINEVECYEVYDDGEDWNVECLVTIESGAKKNIDDAIHKKLLKLLPNVCWDYHYIKGIDNDFHWQP
;
A
#
# COMPACT_ATOMS: atom_id res chain seq x y z
N MET A 1 7.83 -20.06 -3.33
CA MET A 1 7.70 -18.73 -2.72
C MET A 1 6.58 -18.74 -1.69
N LYS A 2 6.73 -17.94 -0.69
CA LYS A 2 5.74 -17.83 0.37
C LYS A 2 4.90 -16.57 0.16
N THR A 3 3.62 -16.64 0.51
CA THR A 3 2.69 -15.50 0.45
C THR A 3 2.66 -14.81 1.81
N TYR A 4 2.78 -13.49 1.82
CA TYR A 4 2.74 -12.67 3.02
C TYR A 4 1.59 -11.67 2.94
N GLU A 5 0.89 -11.47 4.06
CA GLU A 5 -0.06 -10.37 4.23
C GLU A 5 0.70 -9.15 4.73
N ILE A 6 0.50 -8.00 4.10
CA ILE A 6 1.25 -6.80 4.40
C ILE A 6 0.31 -5.63 4.63
N GLY A 7 0.48 -4.96 5.77
CA GLY A 7 -0.13 -3.65 6.00
C GLY A 7 0.78 -2.59 5.39
N LEU A 8 0.32 -1.93 4.35
CA LEU A 8 1.09 -0.94 3.60
C LEU A 8 0.38 0.41 3.67
N VAL A 9 1.13 1.47 3.89
CA VAL A 9 0.57 2.82 3.97
C VAL A 9 1.20 3.69 2.90
N PHE A 10 0.35 4.32 2.09
CA PHE A 10 0.76 5.35 1.13
C PHE A 10 0.36 6.72 1.64
N PHE A 11 1.17 7.71 1.34
CA PHE A 11 0.87 9.11 1.67
C PHE A 11 0.68 9.91 0.39
N VAL A 12 -0.37 10.70 0.35
CA VAL A 12 -0.64 11.64 -0.74
C VAL A 12 -0.93 13.00 -0.10
N GLU A 13 -0.30 14.06 -0.58
CA GLU A 13 -0.53 15.40 -0.03
C GLU A 13 -2.02 15.75 -0.04
N SER A 14 -2.52 16.33 1.06
CA SER A 14 -3.95 16.61 1.24
C SER A 14 -4.55 17.46 0.12
N GLU A 15 -3.77 18.35 -0.46
CA GLU A 15 -4.23 19.22 -1.55
C GLU A 15 -4.34 18.49 -2.89
N ASN A 16 -3.78 17.29 -3.03
CA ASN A 16 -3.80 16.49 -4.25
C ASN A 16 -4.93 15.48 -4.26
N VAL A 17 -6.17 15.97 -4.23
CA VAL A 17 -7.37 15.12 -4.21
C VAL A 17 -7.45 14.23 -5.45
N ASP A 18 -7.14 14.77 -6.63
CA ASP A 18 -7.18 14.01 -7.88
C ASP A 18 -6.18 12.85 -7.86
N LYS A 19 -4.99 13.08 -7.32
CA LYS A 19 -3.97 12.05 -7.19
C LYS A 19 -4.41 10.95 -6.23
N LYS A 20 -5.01 11.35 -5.10
CA LYS A 20 -5.56 10.40 -4.14
C LYS A 20 -6.66 9.56 -4.79
N ASP A 21 -7.60 10.20 -5.50
CA ASP A 21 -8.70 9.48 -6.16
C ASP A 21 -8.18 8.51 -7.23
N SER A 22 -7.17 8.93 -8.00
CA SER A 22 -6.52 8.05 -8.98
C SER A 22 -5.87 6.84 -8.30
N LEU A 23 -5.23 7.05 -7.17
CA LEU A 23 -4.62 5.94 -6.40
C LEU A 23 -5.68 4.94 -5.95
N LEU A 24 -6.81 5.43 -5.42
CA LEU A 24 -7.89 4.55 -4.97
C LEU A 24 -8.47 3.75 -6.13
N ASP A 25 -8.66 4.37 -7.29
CA ASP A 25 -9.15 3.68 -8.48
C ASP A 25 -8.18 2.58 -8.92
N GLU A 26 -6.87 2.87 -8.89
CA GLU A 26 -5.86 1.88 -9.24
C GLU A 26 -5.82 0.72 -8.24
N LEU A 27 -5.96 1.01 -6.94
CA LEU A 27 -5.99 -0.03 -5.91
C LEU A 27 -7.18 -0.99 -6.09
N ASP A 28 -8.32 -0.46 -6.51
CA ASP A 28 -9.51 -1.29 -6.77
C ASP A 28 -9.31 -2.28 -7.90
N LEU A 29 -8.35 -2.03 -8.79
CA LEU A 29 -8.06 -2.90 -9.94
C LEU A 29 -6.98 -3.94 -9.65
N ILE A 30 -6.30 -3.85 -8.51
CA ILE A 30 -5.21 -4.75 -8.15
C ILE A 30 -5.73 -5.89 -7.31
N ASN A 31 -5.62 -7.12 -7.83
CA ASN A 31 -6.12 -8.32 -7.15
C ASN A 31 -5.42 -8.59 -5.81
N GLU A 32 -4.16 -8.20 -5.68
CA GLU A 32 -3.38 -8.40 -4.46
C GLU A 32 -3.84 -7.51 -3.31
N VAL A 33 -4.58 -6.43 -3.60
CA VAL A 33 -5.12 -5.54 -2.57
C VAL A 33 -6.44 -6.10 -2.07
N GLU A 34 -6.47 -6.55 -0.81
CA GLU A 34 -7.67 -7.13 -0.20
C GLU A 34 -8.65 -6.06 0.26
N CYS A 35 -8.13 -4.99 0.87
CA CYS A 35 -8.94 -3.87 1.33
C CYS A 35 -8.05 -2.66 1.61
N TYR A 36 -8.67 -1.50 1.72
CA TYR A 36 -7.95 -0.29 2.09
C TYR A 36 -8.87 0.64 2.90
N GLU A 37 -8.24 1.55 3.62
CA GLU A 37 -8.92 2.59 4.39
C GLU A 37 -8.18 3.92 4.16
N VAL A 38 -8.94 5.01 4.07
CA VAL A 38 -8.41 6.34 3.77
C VAL A 38 -8.78 7.30 4.88
N TYR A 39 -7.81 8.06 5.37
CA TYR A 39 -8.07 9.16 6.30
C TYR A 39 -7.12 10.32 6.04
N ASP A 40 -7.56 11.52 6.39
CA ASP A 40 -6.79 12.75 6.25
C ASP A 40 -6.28 13.17 7.64
N ASP A 41 -4.97 13.30 7.79
CA ASP A 41 -4.37 13.72 9.07
C ASP A 41 -4.11 15.23 9.16
N GLY A 42 -4.55 16.00 8.15
CA GLY A 42 -4.36 17.43 8.07
C GLY A 42 -3.22 17.86 7.16
N GLU A 43 -2.23 16.99 6.93
CA GLU A 43 -1.13 17.23 6.03
C GLU A 43 -1.16 16.30 4.83
N ASP A 44 -1.52 15.04 5.06
CA ASP A 44 -1.53 14.01 4.03
C ASP A 44 -2.79 13.17 4.11
N TRP A 45 -3.20 12.65 2.95
CA TRP A 45 -4.08 11.51 2.89
C TRP A 45 -3.26 10.28 3.21
N ASN A 46 -3.70 9.50 4.18
CA ASN A 46 -3.09 8.23 4.55
C ASN A 46 -3.96 7.13 3.98
N VAL A 47 -3.41 6.37 3.03
CA VAL A 47 -4.11 5.24 2.42
C VAL A 47 -3.49 3.96 2.95
N GLU A 48 -4.17 3.33 3.90
CA GLU A 48 -3.74 2.06 4.49
C GLU A 48 -4.33 0.92 3.68
N CYS A 49 -3.47 -0.01 3.25
CA CYS A 49 -3.88 -1.16 2.44
C CYS A 49 -3.49 -2.46 3.11
N LEU A 50 -4.34 -3.46 2.99
CA LEU A 50 -3.97 -4.83 3.29
C LEU A 50 -3.72 -5.54 1.96
N VAL A 51 -2.49 -5.95 1.72
CA VAL A 51 -2.09 -6.53 0.44
C VAL A 51 -1.45 -7.90 0.63
N THR A 52 -1.59 -8.75 -0.37
CA THR A 52 -0.98 -10.08 -0.39
C THR A 52 0.17 -10.06 -1.40
N ILE A 53 1.38 -10.37 -0.93
CA ILE A 53 2.59 -10.33 -1.76
C ILE A 53 3.35 -11.65 -1.65
N GLU A 54 3.77 -12.18 -2.78
CA GLU A 54 4.64 -13.36 -2.83
C GLU A 54 6.10 -12.93 -2.81
N SER A 55 6.89 -13.58 -1.95
CA SER A 55 8.32 -13.32 -1.84
C SER A 55 9.07 -14.58 -1.47
N GLY A 56 10.34 -14.66 -1.88
CA GLY A 56 11.22 -15.76 -1.52
C GLY A 56 11.58 -15.76 -0.04
N ALA A 57 11.63 -14.58 0.59
CA ALA A 57 11.93 -14.43 2.01
C ALA A 57 11.30 -13.15 2.55
N LYS A 58 11.00 -13.13 3.85
CA LYS A 58 10.42 -11.95 4.51
C LYS A 58 11.31 -10.70 4.34
N LYS A 59 12.61 -10.86 4.39
CA LYS A 59 13.57 -9.75 4.21
C LYS A 59 13.54 -9.13 2.82
N ASN A 60 12.97 -9.82 1.83
CA ASN A 60 12.90 -9.34 0.44
C ASN A 60 11.53 -8.73 0.11
N ILE A 61 10.69 -8.50 1.12
CA ILE A 61 9.33 -8.00 0.91
C ILE A 61 9.32 -6.65 0.20
N ASP A 62 10.24 -5.73 0.56
CA ASP A 62 10.31 -4.43 -0.11
C ASP A 62 10.52 -4.57 -1.61
N ASP A 63 11.44 -5.43 -2.02
CA ASP A 63 11.69 -5.68 -3.44
C ASP A 63 10.46 -6.26 -4.13
N ALA A 64 9.76 -7.17 -3.45
CA ALA A 64 8.56 -7.80 -3.99
C ALA A 64 7.43 -6.77 -4.14
N ILE A 65 7.26 -5.87 -3.17
CA ILE A 65 6.29 -4.78 -3.23
C ILE A 65 6.59 -3.88 -4.44
N HIS A 66 7.84 -3.46 -4.59
CA HIS A 66 8.25 -2.61 -5.71
C HIS A 66 8.02 -3.30 -7.05
N LYS A 67 8.30 -4.59 -7.14
CA LYS A 67 8.15 -5.34 -8.39
C LYS A 67 6.69 -5.58 -8.79
N LYS A 68 5.83 -5.82 -7.81
CA LYS A 68 4.44 -6.23 -8.08
C LYS A 68 3.46 -5.07 -7.97
N LEU A 69 3.55 -4.31 -6.91
CA LEU A 69 2.53 -3.34 -6.56
C LEU A 69 2.88 -1.93 -7.03
N LEU A 70 4.04 -1.43 -6.62
CA LEU A 70 4.37 -0.02 -6.86
C LEU A 70 4.62 0.30 -8.33
N LYS A 71 5.03 -0.66 -9.14
CA LYS A 71 5.14 -0.46 -10.59
C LYS A 71 3.80 -0.24 -11.27
N LEU A 72 2.72 -0.77 -10.68
CA LEU A 72 1.37 -0.62 -11.20
C LEU A 72 0.73 0.68 -10.76
N LEU A 73 1.39 1.45 -9.88
CA LEU A 73 0.87 2.69 -9.31
C LEU A 73 1.79 3.86 -9.66
N PRO A 74 1.79 4.29 -10.93
CA PRO A 74 2.74 5.31 -11.40
C PRO A 74 2.55 6.69 -10.75
N ASN A 75 1.36 6.93 -10.17
CA ASN A 75 1.04 8.21 -9.53
C ASN A 75 1.38 8.23 -8.05
N VAL A 76 1.87 7.11 -7.50
CA VAL A 76 2.26 7.03 -6.09
C VAL A 76 3.66 7.63 -5.93
N CYS A 77 3.84 8.43 -4.89
CA CYS A 77 5.15 8.95 -4.53
C CYS A 77 5.87 7.86 -3.74
N TRP A 78 6.83 7.19 -4.38
CA TRP A 78 7.49 6.00 -3.84
C TRP A 78 8.22 6.26 -2.52
N ASP A 79 8.67 7.52 -2.31
CA ASP A 79 9.37 7.90 -1.10
C ASP A 79 8.44 8.15 0.09
N TYR A 80 7.11 8.13 -0.17
CA TYR A 80 6.10 8.41 0.84
C TYR A 80 5.20 7.21 1.11
N HIS A 81 5.82 6.04 1.27
CA HIS A 81 5.09 4.86 1.72
C HIS A 81 5.91 4.14 2.80
N TYR A 82 5.23 3.34 3.61
CA TYR A 82 5.93 2.48 4.56
C TYR A 82 5.14 1.19 4.82
N ILE A 83 5.86 0.17 5.27
CA ILE A 83 5.25 -1.09 5.69
C ILE A 83 4.85 -0.97 7.15
N LYS A 84 3.55 -1.05 7.42
CA LYS A 84 3.01 -1.00 8.78
C LYS A 84 3.30 -2.30 9.53
N GLY A 85 3.30 -3.43 8.83
CA GLY A 85 3.59 -4.72 9.40
C GLY A 85 3.45 -5.83 8.37
N ILE A 86 3.99 -7.00 8.72
CA ILE A 86 3.96 -8.19 7.86
C ILE A 86 3.33 -9.33 8.65
N ASP A 87 2.32 -9.98 8.05
CA ASP A 87 1.54 -11.07 8.67
C ASP A 87 0.94 -10.64 10.01
N ASN A 88 1.37 -11.24 11.12
CA ASN A 88 0.81 -10.98 12.44
C ASN A 88 1.50 -9.84 13.19
N ASP A 89 2.40 -9.12 12.55
CA ASP A 89 3.14 -8.01 13.19
C ASP A 89 2.29 -6.74 13.32
N PHE A 90 1.06 -6.75 12.79
CA PHE A 90 0.15 -5.61 12.89
C PHE A 90 -1.30 -6.08 13.04
N HIS A 91 -2.15 -5.17 13.53
CA HIS A 91 -3.60 -5.39 13.58
C HIS A 91 -4.28 -4.49 12.54
N TRP A 92 -4.97 -5.12 11.61
CA TRP A 92 -5.78 -4.40 10.63
C TRP A 92 -7.21 -4.29 11.16
N GLN A 93 -7.71 -3.06 11.22
CA GLN A 93 -9.09 -2.77 11.62
C GLN A 93 -9.67 -1.80 10.59
N PRO A 94 -10.26 -2.32 9.52
CA PRO A 94 -10.88 -1.49 8.49
C PRO A 94 -12.07 -0.71 8.99
#